data_eece24f1a1bfbf1a97d997006c24d6f0
#
_entry.id   eece24f1a1bfbf1a97d997006c24d6f0
#
_cell.length_a   1.000
_cell.length_b   1.000
_cell.length_c   1.000
_cell.angle_alpha   90.00
_cell.angle_beta   90.00
_cell.angle_gamma   90.00
#
_symmetry.space_group_name_H-M   'P 1'
#
loop_
_entity.id
_entity.type
_entity.pdbx_description
1 polymer ?
#
loop_
_entity_poly.entity_id
_entity_poly.type
_entity_poly.pdbx_seq_one_letter_code
_entity_poly.pdbx_strand_id
1 'polypeptide(L)'
;MVSSERSRWALLFADLEAQLAAGEAAEREGAVAELTRAEQAAVRWTDRLRATRGPVRVELSDGEVLEGRVAHLADTWMQLDAGGTRGRVQHVVPVAVVAGIVGLGSQALASQARTDRLGLGTALRALQRDRARVQVRTTSGQVVGRIARVGADHLDVVEVDRARPVDRVVPFSALLRVSEA
;
A
#
# COMPACT_ATOMS: atom_id res chain seq x y z
N MET A 1 71.49 -8.03 -23.34
CA MET A 1 70.59 -9.02 -22.80
C MET A 1 69.78 -8.55 -21.59
N VAL A 2 70.13 -7.50 -20.88
CA VAL A 2 69.48 -6.98 -19.66
C VAL A 2 68.15 -6.21 -19.94
N SER A 3 67.98 -5.71 -21.18
CA SER A 3 66.81 -4.89 -21.53
C SER A 3 65.50 -5.69 -21.71
N SER A 4 65.62 -6.97 -22.17
CA SER A 4 64.47 -7.85 -22.45
C SER A 4 63.82 -8.38 -21.18
N GLU A 5 64.59 -8.63 -20.12
CA GLU A 5 64.06 -9.12 -18.84
C GLU A 5 63.30 -8.06 -18.06
N ARG A 6 63.73 -6.80 -18.07
CA ARG A 6 62.99 -5.68 -17.46
C ARG A 6 61.64 -5.45 -18.13
N SER A 7 61.59 -5.64 -19.44
CA SER A 7 60.32 -5.53 -20.18
C SER A 7 59.31 -6.64 -19.82
N ARG A 8 59.80 -7.87 -19.57
CA ARG A 8 58.95 -9.02 -19.19
C ARG A 8 58.36 -8.86 -17.79
N TRP A 9 59.16 -8.40 -16.85
CA TRP A 9 58.72 -8.13 -15.48
C TRP A 9 57.70 -6.97 -15.44
N ALA A 10 57.92 -5.92 -16.22
CA ALA A 10 56.99 -4.80 -16.31
C ALA A 10 55.62 -5.22 -16.87
N LEU A 11 55.61 -6.11 -17.87
CA LEU A 11 54.35 -6.67 -18.43
C LEU A 11 53.63 -7.57 -17.37
N LEU A 12 54.39 -8.38 -16.64
CA LEU A 12 53.79 -9.23 -15.59
C LEU A 12 53.17 -8.39 -14.47
N PHE A 13 53.86 -7.33 -14.01
CA PHE A 13 53.32 -6.44 -12.97
C PHE A 13 52.10 -5.67 -13.47
N ALA A 14 52.08 -5.20 -14.72
CA ALA A 14 50.94 -4.55 -15.33
C ALA A 14 49.71 -5.49 -15.44
N ASP A 15 49.95 -6.78 -15.76
CA ASP A 15 48.88 -7.79 -15.79
C ASP A 15 48.31 -8.09 -14.41
N LEU A 16 49.19 -8.21 -13.39
CA LEU A 16 48.75 -8.40 -12.01
C LEU A 16 47.99 -7.20 -11.47
N GLU A 17 48.43 -5.98 -11.76
CA GLU A 17 47.71 -4.75 -11.39
C GLU A 17 46.35 -4.66 -12.06
N ALA A 18 46.27 -5.03 -13.33
CA ALA A 18 44.99 -5.10 -14.06
C ALA A 18 44.01 -6.15 -13.49
N GLN A 19 44.54 -7.32 -13.10
CA GLN A 19 43.74 -8.36 -12.44
C GLN A 19 43.22 -7.92 -11.07
N LEU A 20 44.09 -7.27 -10.25
CA LEU A 20 43.71 -6.73 -8.96
C LEU A 20 42.63 -5.65 -9.11
N ALA A 21 42.84 -4.72 -10.02
CA ALA A 21 41.85 -3.65 -10.30
C ALA A 21 40.50 -4.21 -10.81
N ALA A 22 40.53 -5.25 -11.65
CA ALA A 22 39.33 -5.93 -12.11
C ALA A 22 38.60 -6.67 -10.97
N GLY A 23 39.34 -7.31 -10.06
CA GLY A 23 38.80 -7.95 -8.85
C GLY A 23 38.12 -6.95 -7.93
N GLU A 24 38.78 -5.84 -7.61
CA GLU A 24 38.21 -4.76 -6.78
C GLU A 24 36.99 -4.10 -7.43
N ALA A 25 36.95 -3.98 -8.75
CA ALA A 25 35.79 -3.44 -9.46
C ALA A 25 34.60 -4.41 -9.37
N ALA A 26 34.83 -5.71 -9.55
CA ALA A 26 33.79 -6.75 -9.44
C ALA A 26 33.24 -6.84 -8.00
N GLU A 27 34.08 -6.72 -6.99
CA GLU A 27 33.64 -6.69 -5.58
C GLU A 27 32.76 -5.46 -5.29
N ARG A 28 33.16 -4.29 -5.77
CA ARG A 28 32.37 -3.05 -5.61
C ARG A 28 31.01 -3.13 -6.32
N GLU A 29 30.97 -3.65 -7.54
CA GLU A 29 29.72 -3.88 -8.27
C GLU A 29 28.82 -4.88 -7.55
N GLY A 30 29.39 -5.96 -7.02
CA GLY A 30 28.67 -6.94 -6.21
C GLY A 30 28.05 -6.32 -4.95
N ALA A 31 28.84 -5.52 -4.21
CA ALA A 31 28.38 -4.83 -3.01
C ALA A 31 27.25 -3.82 -3.29
N VAL A 32 27.36 -3.04 -4.36
CA VAL A 32 26.31 -2.10 -4.80
C VAL A 32 25.03 -2.85 -5.18
N ALA A 33 25.13 -3.95 -5.92
CA ALA A 33 23.98 -4.76 -6.31
C ALA A 33 23.29 -5.39 -5.10
N GLU A 34 24.04 -5.79 -4.08
CA GLU A 34 23.49 -6.34 -2.84
C GLU A 34 22.80 -5.27 -1.98
N LEU A 35 23.41 -4.09 -1.85
CA LEU A 35 22.80 -2.95 -1.16
C LEU A 35 21.48 -2.54 -1.82
N THR A 36 21.47 -2.45 -3.15
CA THR A 36 20.26 -2.10 -3.92
C THR A 36 19.15 -3.13 -3.72
N ARG A 37 19.49 -4.42 -3.71
CA ARG A 37 18.51 -5.50 -3.44
C ARG A 37 17.96 -5.42 -2.01
N ALA A 38 18.81 -5.14 -1.02
CA ALA A 38 18.40 -4.99 0.37
C ALA A 38 17.48 -3.77 0.54
N GLU A 39 17.80 -2.64 -0.07
CA GLU A 39 16.94 -1.45 -0.08
C GLU A 39 15.58 -1.72 -0.71
N GLN A 40 15.55 -2.39 -1.87
CA GLN A 40 14.30 -2.77 -2.54
C GLN A 40 13.45 -3.73 -1.69
N ALA A 41 14.09 -4.68 -0.99
CA ALA A 41 13.39 -5.61 -0.10
C ALA A 41 12.77 -4.94 1.13
N ALA A 42 13.28 -3.78 1.55
CA ALA A 42 12.75 -3.00 2.67
C ALA A 42 11.53 -2.14 2.29
N VAL A 43 11.29 -1.90 1.00
CA VAL A 43 10.20 -1.04 0.52
C VAL A 43 8.86 -1.74 0.68
N ARG A 44 7.94 -1.12 1.41
CA ARG A 44 6.55 -1.58 1.52
C ARG A 44 5.74 -1.11 0.31
N TRP A 45 4.76 -1.92 -0.11
CA TRP A 45 3.84 -1.49 -1.17
C TRP A 45 3.03 -0.23 -0.79
N THR A 46 2.73 -0.04 0.50
CA THR A 46 2.09 1.17 1.02
C THR A 46 2.96 2.41 0.84
N ASP A 47 4.29 2.30 0.91
CA ASP A 47 5.20 3.41 0.69
C ASP A 47 5.24 3.79 -0.80
N ARG A 48 5.14 2.81 -1.69
CA ARG A 48 4.96 3.04 -3.14
C ARG A 48 3.61 3.70 -3.43
N LEU A 49 2.54 3.25 -2.76
CA LEU A 49 1.21 3.83 -2.90
C LEU A 49 1.21 5.31 -2.44
N ARG A 50 1.92 5.62 -1.36
CA ARG A 50 2.09 7.00 -0.85
C ARG A 50 2.79 7.93 -1.85
N ALA A 51 3.73 7.40 -2.60
CA ALA A 51 4.43 8.13 -3.67
C ALA A 51 3.59 8.30 -4.94
N THR A 52 2.55 7.47 -5.13
CA THR A 52 1.73 7.45 -6.34
C THR A 52 0.76 8.62 -6.39
N ARG A 53 0.79 9.41 -7.48
CA ARG A 53 -0.08 10.58 -7.70
C ARG A 53 -1.24 10.28 -8.67
N GLY A 54 -1.09 9.25 -9.48
CA GLY A 54 -2.08 8.82 -10.47
C GLY A 54 -3.23 8.02 -9.88
N PRO A 55 -4.21 7.65 -10.71
CA PRO A 55 -5.21 6.67 -10.33
C PRO A 55 -4.56 5.29 -10.17
N VAL A 56 -5.13 4.50 -9.28
CA VAL A 56 -4.75 3.10 -9.05
C VAL A 56 -5.97 2.20 -9.19
N ARG A 57 -5.72 0.97 -9.52
CA ARG A 57 -6.70 -0.11 -9.50
C ARG A 57 -6.37 -1.03 -8.34
N VAL A 58 -7.30 -1.12 -7.39
CA VAL A 58 -7.18 -1.90 -6.15
C VAL A 58 -8.09 -3.10 -6.24
N GLU A 59 -7.55 -4.28 -6.12
CA GLU A 59 -8.28 -5.54 -6.05
C GLU A 59 -8.42 -5.95 -4.58
N LEU A 60 -9.64 -6.21 -4.16
CA LEU A 60 -9.96 -6.68 -2.81
C LEU A 60 -9.96 -8.20 -2.74
N SER A 61 -9.87 -8.75 -1.54
CA SER A 61 -9.78 -10.19 -1.29
C SER A 61 -11.01 -11.01 -1.73
N ASP A 62 -12.14 -10.35 -2.04
CA ASP A 62 -13.35 -10.97 -2.61
C ASP A 62 -13.42 -10.85 -4.15
N GLY A 63 -12.36 -10.30 -4.78
CA GLY A 63 -12.28 -10.06 -6.21
C GLY A 63 -12.95 -8.76 -6.68
N GLU A 64 -13.54 -7.95 -5.79
CA GLU A 64 -14.02 -6.62 -6.16
C GLU A 64 -12.84 -5.74 -6.56
N VAL A 65 -13.04 -4.95 -7.63
CA VAL A 65 -12.03 -4.03 -8.15
C VAL A 65 -12.52 -2.60 -8.00
N LEU A 66 -11.70 -1.77 -7.37
CA LEU A 66 -11.93 -0.34 -7.20
C LEU A 66 -10.90 0.44 -8.02
N GLU A 67 -11.34 1.40 -8.83
CA GLU A 67 -10.46 2.28 -9.58
C GLU A 67 -10.63 3.73 -9.11
N GLY A 68 -9.53 4.38 -8.75
CA GLY A 68 -9.61 5.74 -8.24
C GLY A 68 -8.27 6.31 -7.81
N ARG A 69 -8.32 7.43 -7.12
CA ARG A 69 -7.14 8.07 -6.53
C ARG A 69 -7.16 7.88 -5.02
N VAL A 70 -6.01 7.61 -4.45
CA VAL A 70 -5.86 7.57 -3.00
C VAL A 70 -5.86 9.00 -2.47
N ALA A 71 -6.90 9.34 -1.71
CA ALA A 71 -7.04 10.64 -1.06
C ALA A 71 -6.31 10.69 0.28
N HIS A 72 -6.35 9.57 1.02
CA HIS A 72 -5.64 9.39 2.27
C HIS A 72 -5.14 7.95 2.42
N LEU A 73 -3.96 7.79 3.00
CA LEU A 73 -3.38 6.49 3.30
C LEU A 73 -2.81 6.49 4.72
N ALA A 74 -3.45 5.74 5.60
CA ALA A 74 -2.96 5.42 6.93
C ALA A 74 -2.30 4.01 6.94
N ASP A 75 -1.70 3.63 8.07
CA ASP A 75 -0.99 2.34 8.18
C ASP A 75 -1.94 1.13 8.05
N THR A 76 -3.21 1.29 8.45
CA THR A 76 -4.18 0.18 8.49
C THR A 76 -5.37 0.34 7.54
N TRP A 77 -5.54 1.49 6.92
CA TRP A 77 -6.64 1.77 6.00
C TRP A 77 -6.27 2.84 4.99
N MET A 78 -7.02 2.91 3.89
CA MET A 78 -6.92 3.96 2.90
C MET A 78 -8.30 4.51 2.54
N GLN A 79 -8.33 5.77 2.10
CA GLN A 79 -9.46 6.38 1.44
C GLN A 79 -9.19 6.45 -0.05
N LEU A 80 -10.06 5.85 -0.84
CA LEU A 80 -10.02 5.84 -2.29
C LEU A 80 -11.19 6.65 -2.85
N ASP A 81 -10.89 7.68 -3.62
CA ASP A 81 -11.86 8.45 -4.36
C ASP A 81 -12.05 7.81 -5.75
N ALA A 82 -13.14 7.10 -5.94
CA ALA A 82 -13.49 6.45 -7.20
C ALA A 82 -14.47 7.29 -8.01
N GLY A 83 -14.39 7.19 -9.34
CA GLY A 83 -15.43 7.71 -10.23
C GLY A 83 -16.62 6.76 -10.25
N GLY A 84 -17.82 7.25 -9.97
CA GLY A 84 -19.05 6.47 -10.10
C GLY A 84 -19.99 7.09 -11.15
N THR A 85 -21.01 6.34 -11.56
CA THR A 85 -22.03 6.80 -12.54
C THR A 85 -22.85 8.01 -12.04
N ARG A 86 -22.86 8.25 -10.72
CA ARG A 86 -23.57 9.35 -10.06
C ARG A 86 -22.65 10.42 -9.46
N GLY A 87 -21.34 10.37 -9.77
CA GLY A 87 -20.34 11.29 -9.22
C GLY A 87 -19.17 10.59 -8.56
N ARG A 88 -18.46 11.32 -7.68
CA ARG A 88 -17.33 10.79 -6.91
C ARG A 88 -17.85 10.00 -5.71
N VAL A 89 -17.37 8.77 -5.55
CA VAL A 89 -17.68 7.91 -4.41
C VAL A 89 -16.43 7.71 -3.58
N GLN A 90 -16.53 7.91 -2.28
CA GLN A 90 -15.43 7.69 -1.35
C GLN A 90 -15.53 6.30 -0.74
N HIS A 91 -14.43 5.57 -0.78
CA HIS A 91 -14.31 4.25 -0.18
C HIS A 91 -13.27 4.28 0.94
N VAL A 92 -13.64 3.82 2.12
CA VAL A 92 -12.71 3.50 3.20
C VAL A 92 -12.42 2.00 3.11
N VAL A 93 -11.16 1.65 2.86
CA VAL A 93 -10.71 0.27 2.61
C VAL A 93 -9.62 -0.08 3.62
N PRO A 94 -9.78 -1.16 4.40
CA PRO A 94 -8.69 -1.68 5.23
C PRO A 94 -7.53 -2.16 4.36
N VAL A 95 -6.28 -1.84 4.75
CA VAL A 95 -5.07 -2.27 4.03
C VAL A 95 -4.95 -3.80 3.98
N ALA A 96 -5.41 -4.48 5.03
CA ALA A 96 -5.31 -5.94 5.16
C ALA A 96 -6.15 -6.74 4.14
N VAL A 97 -7.15 -6.12 3.52
CA VAL A 97 -8.03 -6.80 2.54
C VAL A 97 -7.63 -6.57 1.09
N VAL A 98 -6.54 -5.85 0.87
CA VAL A 98 -6.01 -5.59 -0.47
C VAL A 98 -5.28 -6.83 -0.97
N ALA A 99 -5.79 -7.43 -2.04
CA ALA A 99 -5.21 -8.60 -2.70
C ALA A 99 -4.19 -8.20 -3.78
N GLY A 100 -4.43 -7.08 -4.48
CA GLY A 100 -3.54 -6.60 -5.52
C GLY A 100 -3.72 -5.11 -5.81
N ILE A 101 -2.68 -4.48 -6.35
CA ILE A 101 -2.74 -3.08 -6.82
C ILE A 101 -1.99 -2.95 -8.14
N VAL A 102 -2.64 -2.28 -9.10
CA VAL A 102 -2.05 -1.89 -10.39
C VAL A 102 -1.93 -0.37 -10.45
N GLY A 103 -0.84 0.11 -11.05
CA GLY A 103 -0.58 1.56 -11.20
C GLY A 103 0.40 2.14 -10.17
N LEU A 104 1.07 1.30 -9.37
CA LEU A 104 2.15 1.76 -8.49
C LEU A 104 3.42 2.05 -9.27
N GLY A 105 4.03 3.22 -9.02
CA GLY A 105 5.38 3.56 -9.48
C GLY A 105 6.47 2.80 -8.71
N SER A 106 7.72 2.99 -9.12
CA SER A 106 8.92 2.47 -8.43
C SER A 106 9.31 3.30 -7.21
N GLN A 107 8.88 4.55 -7.14
CA GLN A 107 9.21 5.44 -6.03
C GLN A 107 8.44 5.08 -4.76
N ALA A 108 9.07 5.28 -3.59
CA ALA A 108 8.49 5.01 -2.30
C ALA A 108 8.66 6.21 -1.36
N LEU A 109 7.64 6.50 -0.56
CA LEU A 109 7.66 7.52 0.50
C LEU A 109 7.26 6.86 1.82
N ALA A 110 8.16 6.84 2.78
CA ALA A 110 7.87 6.32 4.10
C ALA A 110 6.79 7.15 4.82
N SER A 111 6.01 6.50 5.69
CA SER A 111 5.05 7.16 6.56
C SER A 111 5.77 8.13 7.51
N GLN A 112 5.39 9.40 7.48
CA GLN A 112 5.96 10.45 8.33
C GLN A 112 4.90 11.25 9.08
N ALA A 113 3.65 11.21 8.63
CA ALA A 113 2.57 11.99 9.21
C ALA A 113 1.98 11.29 10.45
N ARG A 114 1.62 12.08 11.48
CA ARG A 114 0.88 11.57 12.65
C ARG A 114 -0.48 11.01 12.25
N THR A 115 -1.08 11.53 11.19
CA THR A 115 -2.35 11.07 10.63
C THR A 115 -2.28 9.66 10.06
N ASP A 116 -1.12 9.21 9.60
CA ASP A 116 -0.93 7.86 9.06
C ASP A 116 -1.10 6.78 10.14
N ARG A 117 -0.90 7.14 11.41
CA ARG A 117 -1.11 6.25 12.58
C ARG A 117 -2.56 6.18 13.06
N LEU A 118 -3.46 6.96 12.46
CA LEU A 118 -4.88 6.90 12.82
C LEU A 118 -5.46 5.56 12.39
N GLY A 119 -6.02 4.82 13.35
CA GLY A 119 -6.64 3.53 13.09
C GLY A 119 -7.95 3.65 12.29
N LEU A 120 -8.36 2.54 11.66
CA LEU A 120 -9.61 2.43 10.90
C LEU A 120 -10.83 2.95 11.67
N GLY A 121 -10.93 2.65 12.96
CA GLY A 121 -12.01 3.13 13.82
C GLY A 121 -12.13 4.66 13.86
N THR A 122 -11.04 5.41 13.66
CA THR A 122 -11.07 6.87 13.61
C THR A 122 -11.78 7.36 12.34
N ALA A 123 -11.49 6.77 11.18
CA ALA A 123 -12.18 7.07 9.93
C ALA A 123 -13.68 6.72 10.01
N LEU A 124 -14.01 5.56 10.55
CA LEU A 124 -15.41 5.13 10.71
C LEU A 124 -16.19 6.02 11.68
N ARG A 125 -15.55 6.54 12.75
CA ARG A 125 -16.19 7.53 13.65
C ARG A 125 -16.45 8.86 12.97
N ALA A 126 -15.70 9.26 11.96
CA ALA A 126 -16.02 10.44 11.15
C ALA A 126 -17.33 10.22 10.41
N LEU A 127 -17.48 9.10 9.67
CA LEU A 127 -18.72 8.73 8.98
C LEU A 127 -19.92 8.59 9.95
N GLN A 128 -19.68 8.06 11.15
CA GLN A 128 -20.71 7.98 12.19
C GLN A 128 -21.22 9.36 12.61
N ARG A 129 -20.31 10.33 12.85
CA ARG A 129 -20.67 11.70 13.26
C ARG A 129 -21.50 12.42 12.20
N ASP A 130 -21.14 12.21 10.95
CA ASP A 130 -21.84 12.80 9.81
C ASP A 130 -23.19 12.15 9.54
N ARG A 131 -23.51 11.06 10.26
CA ARG A 131 -24.75 10.27 10.10
C ARG A 131 -24.97 9.83 8.64
N ALA A 132 -23.88 9.71 7.90
CA ALA A 132 -23.90 9.34 6.50
C ALA A 132 -24.59 7.97 6.33
N ARG A 133 -25.38 7.84 5.26
CA ARG A 133 -25.82 6.54 4.79
C ARG A 133 -24.64 5.86 4.12
N VAL A 134 -24.34 4.67 4.58
CA VAL A 134 -23.15 3.92 4.13
C VAL A 134 -23.54 2.56 3.58
N GLN A 135 -22.79 2.11 2.62
CA GLN A 135 -22.74 0.75 2.13
C GLN A 135 -21.52 0.07 2.73
N VAL A 136 -21.76 -0.93 3.57
CA VAL A 136 -20.73 -1.74 4.21
C VAL A 136 -20.62 -3.07 3.49
N ARG A 137 -19.49 -3.31 2.84
CA ARG A 137 -19.17 -4.60 2.20
C ARG A 137 -18.34 -5.44 3.15
N THR A 138 -18.74 -6.69 3.27
CA THR A 138 -18.08 -7.70 4.12
C THR A 138 -17.78 -8.96 3.31
N THR A 139 -17.01 -9.87 3.86
CA THR A 139 -16.73 -11.19 3.27
C THR A 139 -17.97 -12.04 3.04
N SER A 140 -19.09 -11.76 3.74
CA SER A 140 -20.35 -12.51 3.63
C SER A 140 -21.43 -11.79 2.85
N GLY A 141 -21.19 -10.56 2.35
CA GLY A 141 -22.17 -9.80 1.60
C GLY A 141 -22.12 -8.30 1.88
N GLN A 142 -23.25 -7.62 1.65
CA GLN A 142 -23.34 -6.17 1.72
C GLN A 142 -24.51 -5.74 2.59
N VAL A 143 -24.30 -4.67 3.36
CA VAL A 143 -25.32 -4.02 4.20
C VAL A 143 -25.36 -2.55 3.87
N VAL A 144 -26.58 -1.99 3.73
CA VAL A 144 -26.80 -0.54 3.59
C VAL A 144 -27.47 -0.03 4.85
N GLY A 145 -26.91 1.01 5.45
CA GLY A 145 -27.43 1.53 6.70
C GLY A 145 -26.70 2.78 7.19
N ARG A 146 -26.79 3.02 8.49
CA ARG A 146 -26.03 4.05 9.18
C ARG A 146 -25.20 3.43 10.28
N ILE A 147 -23.99 3.95 10.48
CA ILE A 147 -23.14 3.52 11.59
C ILE A 147 -23.71 4.10 12.88
N ALA A 148 -24.22 3.22 13.74
CA ALA A 148 -24.75 3.58 15.04
C ALA A 148 -23.63 3.74 16.07
N ARG A 149 -22.64 2.83 16.04
CA ARG A 149 -21.51 2.81 16.97
C ARG A 149 -20.26 2.25 16.31
N VAL A 150 -19.10 2.74 16.72
CA VAL A 150 -17.79 2.19 16.36
C VAL A 150 -17.07 1.76 17.64
N GLY A 151 -16.90 0.45 17.79
CA GLY A 151 -16.17 -0.19 18.88
C GLY A 151 -14.65 -0.20 18.66
N ALA A 152 -13.97 -1.04 19.40
CA ALA A 152 -12.52 -1.24 19.29
C ALA A 152 -12.15 -2.07 18.05
N ASP A 153 -12.97 -3.05 17.68
CA ASP A 153 -12.74 -4.08 16.67
C ASP A 153 -13.96 -4.33 15.75
N HIS A 154 -15.04 -3.57 15.92
CA HIS A 154 -16.29 -3.73 15.18
C HIS A 154 -17.00 -2.40 14.96
N LEU A 155 -18.01 -2.42 14.10
CA LEU A 155 -19.01 -1.37 13.98
C LEU A 155 -20.41 -1.95 14.06
N ASP A 156 -21.34 -1.18 14.64
CA ASP A 156 -22.77 -1.49 14.64
C ASP A 156 -23.42 -0.67 13.50
N VAL A 157 -24.14 -1.35 12.62
CA VAL A 157 -24.85 -0.75 11.50
C VAL A 157 -26.33 -0.98 11.68
N VAL A 158 -27.13 0.10 11.64
CA VAL A 158 -28.58 0.04 11.58
C VAL A 158 -29.02 0.01 10.13
N GLU A 159 -29.61 -1.09 9.70
CA GLU A 159 -30.19 -1.24 8.35
C GLU A 159 -31.45 -0.37 8.25
N VAL A 160 -31.42 0.63 7.35
CA VAL A 160 -32.53 1.63 7.25
C VAL A 160 -33.60 1.29 6.22
N ASP A 161 -33.34 0.32 5.35
CA ASP A 161 -34.24 -0.04 4.24
C ASP A 161 -35.19 -1.20 4.59
N ARG A 162 -35.32 -1.56 5.87
CA ARG A 162 -36.21 -2.58 6.33
C ARG A 162 -37.42 -2.00 7.08
N ALA A 163 -38.56 -2.66 7.00
CA ALA A 163 -39.76 -2.28 7.74
C ALA A 163 -39.55 -2.20 9.26
N ARG A 164 -38.59 -2.98 9.76
CA ARG A 164 -38.06 -2.87 11.14
C ARG A 164 -36.57 -2.71 11.08
N PRO A 165 -36.00 -1.68 11.74
CA PRO A 165 -34.57 -1.53 11.85
C PRO A 165 -33.93 -2.80 12.43
N VAL A 166 -32.82 -3.22 11.84
CA VAL A 166 -32.02 -4.36 12.33
C VAL A 166 -30.62 -3.85 12.64
N ASP A 167 -30.19 -4.07 13.86
CA ASP A 167 -28.83 -3.78 14.26
C ASP A 167 -27.93 -4.94 13.87
N ARG A 168 -26.87 -4.65 13.12
CA ARG A 168 -25.87 -5.62 12.71
C ARG A 168 -24.50 -5.25 13.23
N VAL A 169 -23.88 -6.13 13.98
CA VAL A 169 -22.48 -6.03 14.38
C VAL A 169 -21.60 -6.56 13.25
N VAL A 170 -20.65 -5.74 12.78
CA VAL A 170 -19.69 -6.09 11.75
C VAL A 170 -18.28 -5.99 12.32
N PRO A 171 -17.56 -7.10 12.53
CA PRO A 171 -16.15 -7.10 12.93
C PRO A 171 -15.28 -6.45 11.87
N PHE A 172 -14.24 -5.70 12.27
CA PHE A 172 -13.30 -5.11 11.31
C PHE A 172 -12.57 -6.15 10.47
N SER A 173 -12.37 -7.35 11.01
CA SER A 173 -11.77 -8.48 10.28
C SER A 173 -12.61 -9.00 9.12
N ALA A 174 -13.93 -8.78 9.15
CA ALA A 174 -14.83 -9.13 8.05
C ALA A 174 -15.06 -7.98 7.06
N LEU A 175 -14.59 -6.78 7.38
CA LEU A 175 -14.84 -5.57 6.61
C LEU A 175 -13.93 -5.51 5.37
N LEU A 176 -14.52 -5.38 4.20
CA LEU A 176 -13.80 -5.18 2.94
C LEU A 176 -13.75 -3.70 2.56
N ARG A 177 -14.87 -2.99 2.63
CA ARG A 177 -14.94 -1.54 2.42
C ARG A 177 -16.19 -0.92 3.04
N VAL A 178 -16.10 0.36 3.31
CA VAL A 178 -17.24 1.22 3.61
C VAL A 178 -17.27 2.34 2.59
N SER A 179 -18.42 2.60 1.99
CA SER A 179 -18.63 3.66 1.00
C SER A 179 -19.85 4.49 1.39
N GLU A 180 -19.90 5.73 0.96
CA GLU A 180 -21.15 6.49 0.96
C GLU A 180 -22.16 5.83 0.01
N ALA A 181 -23.45 5.79 0.41
CA ALA A 181 -24.51 5.12 -0.31
C ALA A 181 -25.43 6.12 -1.05
#